data_366e65374e121199b2c2359fcc8d7a82
#
_entry.id   366e65374e121199b2c2359fcc8d7a82
#
_cell.length_a   1.000
_cell.length_b   1.000
_cell.length_c   1.000
_cell.angle_alpha   90.00
_cell.angle_beta   90.00
_cell.angle_gamma   90.00
#
_symmetry.space_group_name_H-M   'P 1'
#
loop_
_entity.id
_entity.type
_entity.pdbx_description
1 polymer ?
#
loop_
_entity_poly.entity_id
_entity_poly.type
_entity_poly.pdbx_seq_one_letter_code
_entity_poly.pdbx_strand_id
1 'polypeptide(L)'
;MITGAQMRAARALLGIDQRQLAQRSGLSLPTIQRMESSDGVVRGNVDSLMKLVEALAAAGIELIGEGTTSHSGRRGVRLRS
;
A
#
# COMPACT_ATOMS: atom_id res chain seq x y z
N MET A 1 4.24 -3.03 -8.69
CA MET A 1 4.25 -2.07 -7.59
C MET A 1 3.38 -2.56 -6.43
N ILE A 2 2.32 -1.89 -6.03
CA ILE A 2 1.50 -2.31 -4.88
C ILE A 2 0.13 -2.79 -5.34
N THR A 3 -0.45 -3.77 -4.63
CA THR A 3 -1.81 -4.24 -4.92
C THR A 3 -2.80 -3.66 -3.91
N GLY A 4 -4.09 -3.67 -4.26
CA GLY A 4 -5.14 -3.28 -3.33
C GLY A 4 -5.13 -4.12 -2.06
N ALA A 5 -4.87 -5.42 -2.19
CA ALA A 5 -4.75 -6.31 -1.04
C ALA A 5 -3.58 -5.93 -0.13
N GLN A 6 -2.45 -5.54 -0.71
CA GLN A 6 -1.31 -5.07 0.08
C GLN A 6 -1.65 -3.78 0.85
N MET A 7 -2.42 -2.88 0.24
CA MET A 7 -2.88 -1.66 0.93
C MET A 7 -3.72 -2.01 2.15
N ARG A 8 -4.70 -2.91 1.98
CA ARG A 8 -5.56 -3.33 3.08
C ARG A 8 -4.76 -4.03 4.19
N ALA A 9 -3.83 -4.89 3.80
CA ALA A 9 -2.97 -5.58 4.76
C ALA A 9 -2.07 -4.60 5.52
N ALA A 10 -1.52 -3.62 4.83
CA ALA A 10 -0.69 -2.59 5.46
C ALA A 10 -1.50 -1.80 6.49
N ARG A 11 -2.73 -1.41 6.14
CA ARG A 11 -3.59 -0.71 7.10
C ARG A 11 -3.88 -1.57 8.33
N ALA A 12 -4.15 -2.85 8.11
CA ALA A 12 -4.40 -3.79 9.21
C ALA A 12 -3.19 -3.88 10.14
N LEU A 13 -1.99 -4.00 9.57
CA LEU A 13 -0.77 -4.05 10.36
C LEU A 13 -0.52 -2.78 11.15
N LEU A 14 -0.83 -1.62 10.55
CA LEU A 14 -0.65 -0.33 11.21
C LEU A 14 -1.79 0.02 12.16
N GLY A 15 -2.90 -0.69 12.09
CA GLY A 15 -4.07 -0.39 12.90
C GLY A 15 -4.75 0.92 12.51
N ILE A 16 -4.73 1.28 11.24
CA ILE A 16 -5.30 2.54 10.75
C ILE A 16 -6.44 2.26 9.76
N ASP A 17 -7.33 3.25 9.63
CA ASP A 17 -8.41 3.19 8.65
C ASP A 17 -8.01 3.91 7.35
N GLN A 18 -8.92 3.89 6.37
CA GLN A 18 -8.67 4.52 5.08
C GLN A 18 -8.49 6.03 5.20
N ARG A 19 -9.23 6.67 6.08
CA ARG A 19 -9.13 8.12 6.29
C ARG A 19 -7.75 8.49 6.83
N GLN A 20 -7.23 7.70 7.77
CA GLN A 20 -5.91 7.92 8.33
C GLN A 20 -4.82 7.69 7.28
N LEU A 21 -4.99 6.69 6.43
CA LEU A 21 -4.04 6.46 5.34
C LEU A 21 -4.07 7.62 4.34
N ALA A 22 -5.26 8.15 4.05
CA ALA A 22 -5.39 9.33 3.18
C ALA A 22 -4.61 10.51 3.76
N GLN A 23 -4.75 10.77 5.06
CA GLN A 23 -4.03 11.85 5.73
C GLN A 23 -2.52 11.66 5.65
N ARG A 24 -2.04 10.45 5.93
CA ARG A 24 -0.61 10.15 5.93
C ARG A 24 0.02 10.25 4.55
N SER A 25 -0.72 9.87 3.52
CA SER A 25 -0.21 9.86 2.15
C SER A 25 -0.39 11.18 1.42
N GLY A 26 -1.24 12.06 1.94
CA GLY A 26 -1.60 13.29 1.25
C GLY A 26 -2.56 13.07 0.08
N LEU A 27 -3.19 11.89 0.02
CA LEU A 27 -4.19 11.56 -0.99
C LEU A 27 -5.59 11.74 -0.42
N SER A 28 -6.58 11.90 -1.29
CA SER A 28 -7.97 12.01 -0.85
C SER A 28 -8.52 10.64 -0.45
N LEU A 29 -9.53 10.64 0.41
CA LEU A 29 -10.19 9.40 0.79
C LEU A 29 -10.78 8.64 -0.40
N PRO A 30 -11.50 9.30 -1.34
CA PRO A 30 -11.97 8.59 -2.54
C PRO A 30 -10.85 7.95 -3.34
N THR A 31 -9.69 8.58 -3.42
CA THR A 31 -8.53 8.00 -4.12
C THR A 31 -8.06 6.73 -3.41
N ILE A 32 -7.96 6.76 -2.09
CA ILE A 32 -7.58 5.58 -1.30
C ILE A 32 -8.60 4.45 -1.51
N GLN A 33 -9.88 4.76 -1.46
CA GLN A 33 -10.94 3.78 -1.64
C GLN A 33 -10.87 3.12 -3.02
N ARG A 34 -10.66 3.92 -4.06
CA ARG A 34 -10.54 3.43 -5.43
C ARG A 34 -9.32 2.52 -5.58
N MET A 35 -8.19 2.93 -5.02
CA MET A 35 -6.96 2.14 -5.07
C MET A 35 -7.12 0.79 -4.37
N GLU A 36 -7.74 0.78 -3.20
CA GLU A 36 -7.91 -0.47 -2.44
C GLU A 36 -8.90 -1.43 -3.07
N SER A 37 -9.79 -0.93 -3.91
CA SER A 37 -10.76 -1.79 -4.60
C SER A 37 -10.17 -2.46 -5.84
N SER A 38 -8.93 -2.18 -6.18
CA SER A 38 -8.28 -2.77 -7.35
C SER A 38 -8.06 -4.27 -7.17
N ASP A 39 -8.37 -5.02 -8.22
CA ASP A 39 -8.05 -6.45 -8.30
C ASP A 39 -6.64 -6.58 -8.88
N GLY A 40 -5.66 -6.74 -8.04
CA GLY A 40 -4.26 -6.81 -8.46
C GLY A 40 -3.55 -5.48 -8.27
N VAL A 41 -2.62 -5.16 -9.18
CA VAL A 41 -1.78 -3.97 -9.05
C VAL A 41 -2.62 -2.70 -9.16
N VAL A 42 -2.44 -1.80 -8.20
CA VAL A 42 -3.14 -0.52 -8.17
C VAL A 42 -2.72 0.32 -9.36
N ARG A 43 -3.71 0.88 -10.05
CA ARG A 43 -3.48 1.81 -11.16
C ARG A 43 -3.73 3.23 -10.70
N GLY A 44 -2.89 4.14 -11.17
CA GLY A 44 -2.99 5.54 -10.86
C GLY A 44 -1.81 6.26 -11.49
N ASN A 45 -1.76 7.58 -11.34
CA ASN A 45 -0.59 8.30 -11.82
C ASN A 45 0.60 8.01 -10.88
N VAL A 46 1.80 8.20 -11.42
CA VAL A 46 3.04 7.90 -10.68
C VAL A 46 3.14 8.70 -9.39
N ASP A 47 2.72 9.96 -9.42
CA ASP A 47 2.80 10.83 -8.25
C ASP A 47 1.96 10.29 -7.08
N SER A 48 0.71 9.88 -7.36
CA SER A 48 -0.15 9.29 -6.34
C SER A 48 0.39 7.99 -5.80
N LEU A 49 0.89 7.13 -6.68
CA LEU A 49 1.49 5.86 -6.26
C LEU A 49 2.72 6.07 -5.39
N MET A 50 3.56 7.03 -5.76
CA MET A 50 4.75 7.36 -4.96
C MET A 50 4.37 7.89 -3.58
N LYS A 51 3.38 8.78 -3.50
CA LYS A 51 2.90 9.28 -2.22
C LYS A 51 2.43 8.16 -1.31
N LEU A 52 1.68 7.21 -1.87
CA LEU A 52 1.19 6.06 -1.11
C LEU A 52 2.34 5.21 -0.61
N VAL A 53 3.24 4.81 -1.49
CA VAL A 53 4.35 3.92 -1.15
C VAL A 53 5.28 4.59 -0.13
N GLU A 54 5.58 5.87 -0.30
CA GLU A 54 6.42 6.61 0.64
C GLU A 54 5.77 6.72 2.02
N ALA A 55 4.45 6.95 2.07
CA ALA A 55 3.74 7.01 3.34
C ALA A 55 3.81 5.68 4.09
N LEU A 56 3.62 4.57 3.37
CA LEU A 56 3.70 3.24 3.97
C LEU A 56 5.12 2.93 4.44
N ALA A 57 6.12 3.27 3.62
CA ALA A 57 7.52 3.06 4.00
C ALA A 57 7.88 3.88 5.24
N ALA A 58 7.43 5.13 5.32
CA ALA A 58 7.67 5.99 6.48
C ALA A 58 7.01 5.43 7.74
N ALA A 59 5.90 4.70 7.59
CA ALA A 59 5.21 4.06 8.71
C ALA A 59 5.82 2.71 9.10
N GLY A 60 6.86 2.26 8.39
CA GLY A 60 7.54 1.00 8.69
C GLY A 60 7.04 -0.20 7.92
N ILE A 61 6.24 0.00 6.89
CA ILE A 61 5.73 -1.10 6.06
C ILE A 61 6.75 -1.45 4.98
N GLU A 62 7.03 -2.73 4.85
CA GLU A 62 7.86 -3.29 3.79
C GLU A 62 6.98 -4.10 2.85
N LEU A 63 7.02 -3.79 1.56
CA LEU A 63 6.26 -4.52 0.54
C LEU A 63 7.05 -5.74 0.08
N ILE A 64 6.36 -6.86 -0.04
CA ILE A 64 6.96 -8.14 -0.43
C ILE A 64 6.39 -8.57 -1.77
N GLY A 65 7.26 -9.10 -2.63
CA GLY A 65 6.85 -9.73 -3.89
C GLY A 65 7.16 -8.95 -5.13
N GLU A 66 7.56 -7.69 -5.02
CA GLU A 66 7.98 -6.89 -6.18
C GLU A 66 9.50 -6.80 -6.22
N GLY A 67 10.09 -7.35 -7.26
CA GLY A 67 11.55 -7.33 -7.42
C GLY A 67 12.30 -8.17 -6.40
N THR A 68 11.61 -8.99 -5.62
CA THR A 68 12.23 -9.87 -4.64
C THR A 68 12.25 -11.31 -5.14
N THR A 69 13.14 -12.11 -4.58
CA THR A 69 13.25 -13.53 -4.93
C THR A 69 12.28 -14.38 -4.11
N SER A 70 11.01 -14.02 -4.12
CA SER A 70 10.00 -14.84 -3.47
C SER A 70 9.73 -16.06 -4.33
N HIS A 71 9.99 -17.25 -3.82
CA HIS A 71 9.76 -18.50 -4.54
C HIS A 71 8.29 -18.75 -4.82
N SER A 72 7.40 -18.17 -4.05
CA SER A 72 5.96 -18.36 -4.22
C SER A 72 5.32 -17.41 -5.21
N GLY A 73 6.01 -16.33 -5.60
CA GLY A 73 5.45 -15.27 -6.42
C GLY A 73 4.32 -14.51 -5.74
N ARG A 74 4.10 -14.73 -4.46
CA ARG A 74 3.04 -14.07 -3.70
C ARG A 74 3.49 -12.71 -3.22
N ARG A 75 2.53 -11.80 -3.13
CA ARG A 75 2.75 -10.45 -2.60
C ARG A 75 2.26 -10.37 -1.17
N GLY A 76 2.93 -9.59 -0.37
CA GLY A 76 2.55 -9.38 1.02
C GLY A 76 3.11 -8.09 1.55
N VAL A 77 2.94 -7.90 2.85
CA VAL A 77 3.47 -6.74 3.57
C VAL A 77 3.95 -7.21 4.94
N ARG A 78 4.91 -6.48 5.49
CA ARG A 78 5.33 -6.69 6.88
C ARG A 78 5.77 -5.38 7.49
N LEU A 79 5.71 -5.32 8.82
CA LEU A 79 6.29 -4.21 9.56
C LEU A 79 7.79 -4.43 9.71
N ARG A 80 8.56 -3.38 9.53
CA ARG A 80 9.95 -3.39 9.96
C ARG A 80 9.99 -3.25 11.47
N SER A 81 10.72 -4.11 12.07
CA SER A 81 10.88 -4.05 13.52
C SER A 81 11.85 -2.96 13.94
#